data_87e6cbee52a3f450a32568bd5783dddd
#
_entry.id   87e6cbee52a3f450a32568bd5783dddd
#
_cell.length_a   1.000
_cell.length_b   1.000
_cell.length_c   1.000
_cell.angle_alpha   90.00
_cell.angle_beta   90.00
_cell.angle_gamma   90.00
#
_symmetry.space_group_name_H-M   'P 1'
#
loop_
_entity.id
_entity.type
_entity.pdbx_description
1 polymer ?
#
loop_
_entity_poly.entity_id
_entity_poly.type
_entity_poly.pdbx_seq_one_letter_code
_entity_poly.pdbx_strand_id
1 'polypeptide(L)'
;MKTNANIKIQLRNLHKSFGKKIILNGLDLNVHDKESFVVIGPSGVGKSVLLKCMLGLLPIDRGSIIVDGGETSKLTGKKRNQFLKKFAIVFQGGALFDSMKIWENVAFGLIQGQGVPATLAKKLAIEKLELVGMNAAVGEQRPNELSGGMQKRVANARAIIMEPEILLFDEPTAGLDPVTANLINQLIRKCHDDLNITTFTITHDMSTVHTVADRVGMLNDGKIIWEGTLKEIAKSDNHFVQQFIHQQTFED
;
A
#
# COMPACT_ATOMS: atom_id res chain seq x y z
N MET A 1 23.52 -18.02 -4.66
CA MET A 1 23.68 -17.04 -5.73
C MET A 1 22.74 -15.87 -5.42
N LYS A 2 23.26 -14.68 -5.08
CA LYS A 2 22.43 -13.48 -4.97
C LYS A 2 22.02 -13.11 -6.40
N THR A 3 20.80 -13.44 -6.79
CA THR A 3 20.18 -12.89 -7.99
C THR A 3 20.24 -11.38 -7.85
N ASN A 4 20.76 -10.68 -8.85
CA ASN A 4 20.64 -9.22 -9.00
C ASN A 4 19.14 -8.90 -9.17
N ALA A 5 18.37 -8.98 -8.09
CA ALA A 5 16.97 -8.61 -8.10
C ALA A 5 16.91 -7.11 -8.41
N ASN A 6 16.20 -6.77 -9.49
CA ASN A 6 16.05 -5.38 -9.92
C ASN A 6 15.36 -4.60 -8.79
N ILE A 7 15.95 -3.48 -8.37
CA ILE A 7 15.35 -2.63 -7.32
C ILE A 7 14.25 -1.78 -7.96
N LYS A 8 13.02 -1.96 -7.50
CA LYS A 8 11.85 -1.19 -7.95
C LYS A 8 11.77 0.17 -7.26
N ILE A 9 11.93 0.16 -5.90
CA ILE A 9 11.88 1.37 -5.07
C ILE A 9 13.13 1.40 -4.21
N GLN A 10 13.83 2.53 -4.22
CA GLN A 10 14.98 2.77 -3.35
C GLN A 10 14.81 4.10 -2.62
N LEU A 11 14.86 4.04 -1.30
CA LEU A 11 14.88 5.19 -0.41
C LEU A 11 16.30 5.34 0.12
N ARG A 12 16.89 6.54 0.02
CA ARG A 12 18.24 6.81 0.45
C ARG A 12 18.28 8.00 1.39
N ASN A 13 18.75 7.75 2.61
CA ASN A 13 18.96 8.74 3.65
C ASN A 13 17.78 9.70 3.80
N LEU A 14 16.56 9.13 3.87
CA LEU A 14 15.32 9.88 3.82
C LEU A 14 15.04 10.57 5.16
N HIS A 15 14.83 11.88 5.13
CA HIS A 15 14.49 12.68 6.31
C HIS A 15 13.16 13.40 6.10
N LYS A 16 12.35 13.42 7.19
CA LYS A 16 11.10 14.17 7.25
C LYS A 16 10.82 14.63 8.67
N SER A 17 10.50 15.91 8.82
CA SER A 17 10.15 16.52 10.10
C SER A 17 8.91 17.40 9.98
N PHE A 18 8.19 17.59 11.08
CA PHE A 18 7.13 18.57 11.23
C PHE A 18 7.49 19.48 12.41
N GLY A 19 7.92 20.70 12.11
CA GLY A 19 8.50 21.60 13.09
C GLY A 19 9.73 20.95 13.77
N LYS A 20 9.70 20.79 15.09
CA LYS A 20 10.79 20.15 15.85
C LYS A 20 10.69 18.62 15.90
N LYS A 21 9.56 18.04 15.48
CA LYS A 21 9.33 16.59 15.56
C LYS A 21 9.91 15.89 14.34
N ILE A 22 10.98 15.12 14.51
CA ILE A 22 11.58 14.27 13.50
C ILE A 22 10.72 13.01 13.35
N ILE A 23 10.34 12.67 12.12
CA ILE A 23 9.52 11.49 11.79
C ILE A 23 10.33 10.44 11.03
N LEU A 24 11.08 10.88 10.01
CA LEU A 24 12.03 10.01 9.29
C LEU A 24 13.42 10.59 9.52
N ASN A 25 14.39 9.75 9.86
CA ASN A 25 15.71 10.15 10.35
C ASN A 25 16.84 9.39 9.65
N GLY A 26 17.01 9.64 8.36
CA GLY A 26 18.03 8.94 7.57
C GLY A 26 17.59 7.51 7.22
N LEU A 27 16.35 7.33 6.80
CA LEU A 27 15.80 6.03 6.44
C LEU A 27 16.34 5.56 5.09
N ASP A 28 16.90 4.36 5.08
CA ASP A 28 17.31 3.62 3.88
C ASP A 28 16.43 2.38 3.72
N LEU A 29 16.01 2.10 2.48
CA LEU A 29 15.23 0.90 2.15
C LEU A 29 15.31 0.59 0.66
N ASN A 30 15.41 -0.71 0.31
CA ASN A 30 15.26 -1.21 -1.04
C ASN A 30 14.07 -2.18 -1.11
N VAL A 31 13.17 -1.96 -2.07
CA VAL A 31 12.10 -2.88 -2.43
C VAL A 31 12.39 -3.40 -3.83
N HIS A 32 12.36 -4.71 -4.02
CA HIS A 32 12.66 -5.33 -5.30
C HIS A 32 11.45 -5.33 -6.24
N ASP A 33 11.70 -5.44 -7.52
CA ASP A 33 10.63 -5.57 -8.50
C ASP A 33 9.81 -6.84 -8.25
N LYS A 34 8.47 -6.70 -8.28
CA LYS A 34 7.52 -7.79 -8.02
C LYS A 34 7.67 -8.43 -6.63
N GLU A 35 8.11 -7.66 -5.66
CA GLU A 35 8.18 -8.05 -4.25
C GLU A 35 6.95 -7.54 -3.50
N SER A 36 6.41 -8.34 -2.61
CA SER A 36 5.46 -7.90 -1.59
C SER A 36 6.21 -7.53 -0.32
N PHE A 37 6.50 -6.24 -0.14
CA PHE A 37 7.22 -5.72 1.01
C PHE A 37 6.27 -5.13 2.05
N VAL A 38 6.43 -5.52 3.30
CA VAL A 38 5.60 -5.03 4.41
C VAL A 38 6.44 -4.25 5.41
N VAL A 39 6.01 -3.03 5.76
CA VAL A 39 6.61 -2.24 6.85
C VAL A 39 5.72 -2.33 8.08
N ILE A 40 6.30 -2.86 9.15
CA ILE A 40 5.68 -2.93 10.48
C ILE A 40 6.26 -1.87 11.42
N GLY A 41 5.56 -1.65 12.52
CA GLY A 41 6.02 -0.78 13.60
C GLY A 41 4.86 -0.20 14.40
N PRO A 42 5.12 0.36 15.59
CA PRO A 42 4.10 0.92 16.47
C PRO A 42 3.23 1.99 15.80
N SER A 43 2.04 2.22 16.35
CA SER A 43 1.19 3.32 15.90
C SER A 43 1.90 4.66 16.09
N GLY A 44 1.78 5.56 15.10
CA GLY A 44 2.39 6.89 15.16
C GLY A 44 3.90 6.97 14.88
N VAL A 45 4.58 5.85 14.58
CA VAL A 45 6.03 5.83 14.30
C VAL A 45 6.44 6.46 12.97
N GLY A 46 5.46 6.78 12.09
CA GLY A 46 5.73 7.45 10.82
C GLY A 46 5.47 6.62 9.56
N LYS A 47 4.86 5.42 9.66
CA LYS A 47 4.56 4.55 8.51
C LYS A 47 3.77 5.27 7.41
N SER A 48 2.64 5.91 7.74
CA SER A 48 1.83 6.65 6.74
C SER A 48 2.54 7.90 6.23
N VAL A 49 3.46 8.51 7.01
CA VAL A 49 4.30 9.61 6.54
C VAL A 49 5.27 9.11 5.48
N LEU A 50 5.93 7.96 5.71
CA LEU A 50 6.80 7.31 4.74
C LEU A 50 6.06 7.08 3.41
N LEU A 51 4.87 6.48 3.47
CA LEU A 51 4.05 6.18 2.31
C LEU A 51 3.65 7.45 1.54
N LYS A 52 3.25 8.52 2.26
CA LYS A 52 2.93 9.82 1.65
C LYS A 52 4.15 10.50 1.01
N CYS A 53 5.35 10.33 1.59
CA CYS A 53 6.59 10.80 0.98
C CYS A 53 6.91 10.04 -0.32
N MET A 54 6.73 8.72 -0.35
CA MET A 54 6.94 7.90 -1.54
C MET A 54 6.05 8.34 -2.71
N LEU A 55 4.81 8.72 -2.43
CA LEU A 55 3.86 9.26 -3.41
C LEU A 55 4.11 10.73 -3.77
N GLY A 56 5.05 11.40 -3.10
CA GLY A 56 5.25 12.84 -3.25
C GLY A 56 4.04 13.69 -2.80
N LEU A 57 3.15 13.12 -1.95
CA LEU A 57 2.07 13.86 -1.28
C LEU A 57 2.62 14.73 -0.14
N LEU A 58 3.74 14.31 0.45
CA LEU A 58 4.53 15.09 1.40
C LEU A 58 5.94 15.26 0.84
N PRO A 59 6.47 16.49 0.78
CA PRO A 59 7.85 16.71 0.39
C PRO A 59 8.79 16.15 1.47
N ILE A 60 9.87 15.51 1.04
CA ILE A 60 10.97 15.11 1.92
C ILE A 60 11.83 16.31 2.26
N ASP A 61 12.50 16.30 3.41
CA ASP A 61 13.41 17.39 3.82
C ASP A 61 14.82 17.14 3.27
N ARG A 62 15.27 15.86 3.24
CA ARG A 62 16.56 15.42 2.69
C ARG A 62 16.47 13.98 2.20
N GLY A 63 17.46 13.58 1.40
CA GLY A 63 17.57 12.24 0.84
C GLY A 63 17.01 12.15 -0.57
N SER A 64 16.76 10.95 -1.04
CA SER A 64 16.19 10.71 -2.37
C SER A 64 15.25 9.52 -2.38
N ILE A 65 14.25 9.58 -3.28
CA ILE A 65 13.34 8.49 -3.60
C ILE A 65 13.57 8.16 -5.06
N ILE A 66 13.97 6.92 -5.33
CA ILE A 66 14.32 6.45 -6.67
C ILE A 66 13.35 5.30 -7.01
N VAL A 67 12.74 5.38 -8.18
CA VAL A 67 11.84 4.33 -8.71
C VAL A 67 12.27 3.99 -10.12
N ASP A 68 12.46 2.70 -10.40
CA ASP A 68 13.00 2.21 -11.69
C ASP A 68 14.32 2.92 -12.08
N GLY A 69 15.18 3.20 -11.10
CA GLY A 69 16.46 3.88 -11.31
C GLY A 69 16.36 5.40 -11.51
N GLY A 70 15.15 5.98 -11.57
CA GLY A 70 14.94 7.42 -11.73
C GLY A 70 14.64 8.13 -10.41
N GLU A 71 15.33 9.22 -10.10
CA GLU A 71 15.01 10.04 -8.92
C GLU A 71 13.67 10.74 -9.09
N THR A 72 12.78 10.60 -8.11
CA THR A 72 11.38 11.03 -8.19
C THR A 72 11.04 12.19 -7.26
N SER A 73 11.85 12.41 -6.22
CA SER A 73 11.61 13.41 -5.18
C SER A 73 11.57 14.86 -5.67
N LYS A 74 12.12 15.13 -6.87
CA LYS A 74 12.16 16.46 -7.48
C LYS A 74 11.29 16.59 -8.74
N LEU A 75 10.48 15.57 -9.05
CA LEU A 75 9.65 15.60 -10.25
C LEU A 75 8.52 16.64 -10.14
N THR A 76 8.29 17.37 -11.23
CA THR A 76 7.21 18.36 -11.35
C THR A 76 6.46 18.21 -12.68
N GLY A 77 5.26 18.80 -12.77
CA GLY A 77 4.48 18.87 -13.99
C GLY A 77 4.21 17.50 -14.64
N LYS A 78 4.38 17.42 -15.96
CA LYS A 78 4.08 16.20 -16.75
C LYS A 78 4.89 14.98 -16.28
N LYS A 79 6.16 15.16 -15.90
CA LYS A 79 7.01 14.05 -15.42
C LYS A 79 6.48 13.46 -14.10
N ARG A 80 6.04 14.33 -13.17
CA ARG A 80 5.40 13.91 -11.94
C ARG A 80 4.11 13.13 -12.20
N ASN A 81 3.25 13.60 -13.11
CA ASN A 81 2.01 12.91 -13.45
C ASN A 81 2.27 11.54 -14.09
N GLN A 82 3.27 11.41 -14.95
CA GLN A 82 3.68 10.11 -15.51
C GLN A 82 4.19 9.16 -14.42
N PHE A 83 4.98 9.67 -13.48
CA PHE A 83 5.46 8.91 -12.34
C PHE A 83 4.31 8.42 -11.46
N LEU A 84 3.35 9.27 -11.12
CA LEU A 84 2.21 8.91 -10.27
C LEU A 84 1.31 7.85 -10.91
N LYS A 85 1.24 7.74 -12.23
CA LYS A 85 0.50 6.67 -12.90
C LYS A 85 1.03 5.26 -12.62
N LYS A 86 2.29 5.14 -12.20
CA LYS A 86 2.88 3.84 -11.80
C LYS A 86 2.33 3.34 -10.47
N PHE A 87 1.74 4.21 -9.67
CA PHE A 87 1.27 3.92 -8.33
C PHE A 87 -0.25 3.90 -8.24
N ALA A 88 -0.76 2.99 -7.44
CA ALA A 88 -2.07 3.13 -6.84
C ALA A 88 -1.97 2.97 -5.32
N ILE A 89 -2.91 3.53 -4.57
CA ILE A 89 -2.95 3.45 -3.12
C ILE A 89 -4.34 3.08 -2.63
N VAL A 90 -4.37 2.17 -1.66
CA VAL A 90 -5.54 1.85 -0.86
C VAL A 90 -5.33 2.44 0.54
N PHE A 91 -6.09 3.47 0.88
CA PHE A 91 -6.04 4.12 2.19
C PHE A 91 -6.80 3.32 3.24
N GLN A 92 -6.44 3.50 4.52
CA GLN A 92 -7.05 2.85 5.67
C GLN A 92 -8.59 2.92 5.67
N GLY A 93 -9.19 4.06 5.34
CA GLY A 93 -10.65 4.26 5.24
C GLY A 93 -11.25 3.95 3.87
N GLY A 94 -10.48 3.35 2.92
CA GLY A 94 -10.93 3.16 1.54
C GLY A 94 -11.03 4.45 0.73
N ALA A 95 -11.30 5.60 1.35
CA ALA A 95 -11.43 6.94 0.76
C ALA A 95 -12.36 6.97 -0.48
N LEU A 96 -13.49 6.29 -0.40
CA LEU A 96 -14.50 6.31 -1.44
C LEU A 96 -15.25 7.65 -1.45
N PHE A 97 -15.72 8.07 -2.60
CA PHE A 97 -16.55 9.26 -2.76
C PHE A 97 -18.02 8.92 -2.45
N ASP A 98 -18.56 9.41 -1.34
CA ASP A 98 -19.91 9.09 -0.87
C ASP A 98 -21.02 9.52 -1.84
N SER A 99 -20.78 10.58 -2.61
CA SER A 99 -21.73 11.08 -3.61
C SER A 99 -21.82 10.26 -4.88
N MET A 100 -20.84 9.35 -5.11
CA MET A 100 -20.73 8.55 -6.34
C MET A 100 -21.22 7.12 -6.11
N LYS A 101 -21.74 6.49 -7.16
CA LYS A 101 -21.99 5.05 -7.21
C LYS A 101 -20.68 4.28 -7.11
N ILE A 102 -20.75 3.01 -6.75
CA ILE A 102 -19.56 2.14 -6.61
C ILE A 102 -18.82 2.00 -7.93
N TRP A 103 -19.51 1.78 -9.07
CA TRP A 103 -18.83 1.72 -10.36
C TRP A 103 -18.14 3.04 -10.73
N GLU A 104 -18.72 4.19 -10.37
CA GLU A 104 -18.12 5.52 -10.60
C GLU A 104 -16.87 5.71 -9.74
N ASN A 105 -16.93 5.26 -8.49
CA ASN A 105 -15.76 5.25 -7.61
C ASN A 105 -14.62 4.44 -8.22
N VAL A 106 -14.89 3.22 -8.69
CA VAL A 106 -13.89 2.35 -9.30
C VAL A 106 -13.35 2.98 -10.59
N ALA A 107 -14.22 3.46 -11.46
CA ALA A 107 -13.88 4.04 -12.77
C ALA A 107 -13.32 5.47 -12.71
N PHE A 108 -13.29 6.12 -11.54
CA PHE A 108 -12.96 7.54 -11.40
C PHE A 108 -11.66 7.92 -12.11
N GLY A 109 -10.60 7.16 -11.91
CA GLY A 109 -9.30 7.41 -12.55
C GLY A 109 -9.33 7.26 -14.07
N LEU A 110 -10.09 6.31 -14.60
CA LEU A 110 -10.26 6.12 -16.04
C LEU A 110 -10.99 7.30 -16.68
N ILE A 111 -12.09 7.75 -16.06
CA ILE A 111 -12.92 8.83 -16.59
C ILE A 111 -12.19 10.17 -16.47
N GLN A 112 -11.78 10.54 -15.26
CA GLN A 112 -11.21 11.86 -14.98
C GLN A 112 -9.73 11.98 -15.38
N GLY A 113 -8.99 10.87 -15.28
CA GLY A 113 -7.53 10.88 -15.54
C GLY A 113 -7.15 10.49 -16.97
N GLN A 114 -7.96 9.65 -17.65
CA GLN A 114 -7.64 9.12 -18.97
C GLN A 114 -8.70 9.48 -20.04
N GLY A 115 -9.84 10.08 -19.65
CA GLY A 115 -10.92 10.48 -20.58
C GLY A 115 -11.67 9.29 -21.19
N VAL A 116 -11.67 8.12 -20.53
CA VAL A 116 -12.38 6.93 -21.00
C VAL A 116 -13.90 7.19 -20.97
N PRO A 117 -14.66 6.89 -22.05
CA PRO A 117 -16.11 7.06 -22.07
C PRO A 117 -16.80 6.29 -20.94
N ALA A 118 -17.80 6.90 -20.29
CA ALA A 118 -18.45 6.36 -19.09
C ALA A 118 -19.02 4.95 -19.29
N THR A 119 -19.55 4.64 -20.47
CA THR A 119 -20.08 3.30 -20.81
C THR A 119 -19.00 2.21 -20.77
N LEU A 120 -17.82 2.49 -21.34
CA LEU A 120 -16.68 1.57 -21.31
C LEU A 120 -16.08 1.49 -19.90
N ALA A 121 -15.90 2.64 -19.25
CA ALA A 121 -15.38 2.72 -17.90
C ALA A 121 -16.23 1.95 -16.88
N LYS A 122 -17.57 1.98 -17.02
CA LYS A 122 -18.50 1.19 -16.21
C LYS A 122 -18.29 -0.31 -16.42
N LYS A 123 -18.17 -0.76 -17.68
CA LYS A 123 -17.91 -2.18 -17.98
C LYS A 123 -16.62 -2.66 -17.30
N LEU A 124 -15.51 -1.91 -17.46
CA LEU A 124 -14.22 -2.23 -16.83
C LEU A 124 -14.30 -2.20 -15.31
N ALA A 125 -15.07 -1.26 -14.72
CA ALA A 125 -15.27 -1.19 -13.28
C ALA A 125 -15.98 -2.42 -12.73
N ILE A 126 -17.02 -2.91 -13.43
CA ILE A 126 -17.74 -4.13 -13.04
C ILE A 126 -16.80 -5.35 -13.10
N GLU A 127 -16.01 -5.50 -14.15
CA GLU A 127 -15.01 -6.57 -14.27
C GLU A 127 -14.01 -6.55 -13.09
N LYS A 128 -13.55 -5.35 -12.66
CA LYS A 128 -12.66 -5.24 -11.49
C LYS A 128 -13.37 -5.49 -10.16
N LEU A 129 -14.66 -5.15 -10.03
CA LEU A 129 -15.47 -5.52 -8.87
C LEU A 129 -15.61 -7.04 -8.74
N GLU A 130 -15.85 -7.74 -9.83
CA GLU A 130 -15.92 -9.21 -9.85
C GLU A 130 -14.56 -9.84 -9.47
N LEU A 131 -13.46 -9.27 -9.95
CA LEU A 131 -12.09 -9.73 -9.60
C LEU A 131 -11.82 -9.67 -8.10
N VAL A 132 -12.37 -8.66 -7.39
CA VAL A 132 -12.24 -8.54 -5.93
C VAL A 132 -13.36 -9.27 -5.17
N GLY A 133 -14.14 -10.14 -5.86
CA GLY A 133 -15.18 -10.98 -5.27
C GLY A 133 -16.46 -10.23 -4.92
N MET A 134 -16.77 -9.16 -5.64
CA MET A 134 -18.03 -8.42 -5.51
C MET A 134 -19.01 -8.78 -6.64
N ASN A 135 -20.31 -8.81 -6.33
CA ASN A 135 -21.33 -9.00 -7.35
C ASN A 135 -21.47 -7.73 -8.22
N ALA A 136 -21.69 -7.89 -9.52
CA ALA A 136 -21.89 -6.79 -10.47
C ALA A 136 -22.97 -5.80 -10.04
N ALA A 137 -24.06 -6.28 -9.40
CA ALA A 137 -25.17 -5.45 -8.93
C ALA A 137 -24.72 -4.39 -7.88
N VAL A 138 -23.64 -4.67 -7.12
CA VAL A 138 -23.08 -3.73 -6.16
C VAL A 138 -22.58 -2.44 -6.83
N GLY A 139 -22.25 -2.51 -8.11
CA GLY A 139 -21.84 -1.34 -8.89
C GLY A 139 -22.82 -0.18 -8.84
N GLU A 140 -24.11 -0.43 -8.70
CA GLU A 140 -25.16 0.61 -8.66
C GLU A 140 -25.40 1.21 -7.27
N GLN A 141 -24.87 0.57 -6.22
CA GLN A 141 -24.98 1.04 -4.84
C GLN A 141 -24.05 2.23 -4.55
N ARG A 142 -24.18 2.80 -3.36
CA ARG A 142 -23.32 3.86 -2.82
C ARG A 142 -22.48 3.34 -1.65
N PRO A 143 -21.36 4.00 -1.29
CA PRO A 143 -20.48 3.56 -0.21
C PRO A 143 -21.19 3.32 1.13
N ASN A 144 -22.17 4.14 1.48
CA ASN A 144 -22.93 4.03 2.74
C ASN A 144 -23.86 2.81 2.80
N GLU A 145 -24.09 2.12 1.68
CA GLU A 145 -24.88 0.88 1.61
C GLU A 145 -23.99 -0.37 1.78
N LEU A 146 -22.68 -0.20 1.92
CA LEU A 146 -21.70 -1.28 1.99
C LEU A 146 -21.13 -1.46 3.40
N SER A 147 -20.84 -2.71 3.78
CA SER A 147 -20.02 -3.00 4.97
C SER A 147 -18.58 -2.48 4.80
N GLY A 148 -17.85 -2.31 5.90
CA GLY A 148 -16.46 -1.87 5.87
C GLY A 148 -15.55 -2.77 5.00
N GLY A 149 -15.72 -4.09 5.09
CA GLY A 149 -14.98 -5.04 4.25
C GLY A 149 -15.33 -4.92 2.77
N MET A 150 -16.61 -4.66 2.42
CA MET A 150 -17.01 -4.40 1.04
C MET A 150 -16.41 -3.09 0.53
N GLN A 151 -16.38 -2.02 1.33
CA GLN A 151 -15.73 -0.75 0.96
C GLN A 151 -14.24 -0.94 0.69
N LYS A 152 -13.55 -1.76 1.48
CA LYS A 152 -12.14 -2.12 1.26
C LYS A 152 -11.95 -2.85 -0.08
N ARG A 153 -12.82 -3.81 -0.41
CA ARG A 153 -12.78 -4.50 -1.71
C ARG A 153 -12.98 -3.52 -2.89
N VAL A 154 -13.94 -2.60 -2.78
CA VAL A 154 -14.16 -1.55 -3.78
C VAL A 154 -12.93 -0.66 -3.92
N ALA A 155 -12.28 -0.28 -2.81
CA ALA A 155 -11.05 0.51 -2.84
C ALA A 155 -9.90 -0.24 -3.55
N ASN A 156 -9.80 -1.56 -3.36
CA ASN A 156 -8.89 -2.41 -4.13
C ASN A 156 -9.22 -2.42 -5.63
N ALA A 157 -10.50 -2.61 -6.00
CA ALA A 157 -10.95 -2.56 -7.40
C ALA A 157 -10.58 -1.22 -8.07
N ARG A 158 -10.80 -0.09 -7.35
CA ARG A 158 -10.41 1.25 -7.80
C ARG A 158 -8.90 1.41 -7.99
N ALA A 159 -8.11 0.77 -7.15
CA ALA A 159 -6.65 0.83 -7.25
C ALA A 159 -6.14 0.03 -8.46
N ILE A 160 -6.64 -1.20 -8.66
CA ILE A 160 -6.14 -2.10 -9.71
C ILE A 160 -6.67 -1.78 -11.11
N ILE A 161 -7.78 -1.01 -11.25
CA ILE A 161 -8.32 -0.66 -12.57
C ILE A 161 -7.38 0.21 -13.39
N MET A 162 -6.50 0.94 -12.71
CA MET A 162 -5.50 1.80 -13.34
C MET A 162 -4.26 1.03 -13.82
N GLU A 163 -4.20 -0.30 -13.58
CA GLU A 163 -3.09 -1.18 -13.94
C GLU A 163 -1.73 -0.65 -13.44
N PRO A 164 -1.61 -0.39 -12.11
CA PRO A 164 -0.40 0.17 -11.55
C PRO A 164 0.76 -0.84 -11.58
N GLU A 165 2.00 -0.34 -11.62
CA GLU A 165 3.20 -1.16 -11.43
C GLU A 165 3.48 -1.39 -9.93
N ILE A 166 3.02 -0.47 -9.07
CA ILE A 166 3.24 -0.48 -7.62
C ILE A 166 1.93 -0.19 -6.90
N LEU A 167 1.52 -1.10 -6.02
CA LEU A 167 0.30 -0.97 -5.23
C LEU A 167 0.65 -0.77 -3.75
N LEU A 168 0.21 0.35 -3.19
CA LEU A 168 0.48 0.75 -1.82
C LEU A 168 -0.75 0.52 -0.95
N PHE A 169 -0.55 0.01 0.27
CA PHE A 169 -1.61 -0.23 1.26
C PHE A 169 -1.28 0.46 2.57
N ASP A 170 -2.19 1.31 3.04
CA ASP A 170 -2.11 1.99 4.34
C ASP A 170 -3.10 1.33 5.29
N GLU A 171 -2.60 0.45 6.19
CA GLU A 171 -3.39 -0.27 7.20
C GLU A 171 -4.65 -0.94 6.61
N PRO A 172 -4.51 -1.89 5.66
CA PRO A 172 -5.62 -2.38 4.85
C PRO A 172 -6.72 -3.10 5.64
N THR A 173 -6.38 -3.72 6.77
CA THR A 173 -7.28 -4.51 7.62
C THR A 173 -7.77 -3.77 8.86
N ALA A 174 -7.29 -2.55 9.11
CA ALA A 174 -7.65 -1.79 10.30
C ALA A 174 -9.17 -1.59 10.41
N GLY A 175 -9.69 -1.88 11.62
CA GLY A 175 -11.11 -1.73 11.95
C GLY A 175 -12.03 -2.84 11.41
N LEU A 176 -11.47 -3.93 10.90
CA LEU A 176 -12.21 -5.11 10.45
C LEU A 176 -12.14 -6.22 11.51
N ASP A 177 -13.18 -7.06 11.55
CA ASP A 177 -13.14 -8.31 12.31
C ASP A 177 -12.10 -9.28 11.70
N PRO A 178 -11.58 -10.26 12.48
CA PRO A 178 -10.51 -11.15 12.02
C PRO A 178 -10.85 -11.95 10.74
N VAL A 179 -12.09 -12.36 10.56
CA VAL A 179 -12.52 -13.13 9.37
C VAL A 179 -12.46 -12.23 8.13
N THR A 180 -13.04 -11.04 8.24
CA THR A 180 -13.03 -10.05 7.13
C THR A 180 -11.61 -9.57 6.84
N ALA A 181 -10.79 -9.34 7.87
CA ALA A 181 -9.38 -8.98 7.72
C ALA A 181 -8.59 -10.03 6.92
N ASN A 182 -8.77 -11.32 7.26
CA ASN A 182 -8.14 -12.41 6.52
C ASN A 182 -8.56 -12.44 5.04
N LEU A 183 -9.85 -12.21 4.74
CA LEU A 183 -10.32 -12.14 3.34
C LEU A 183 -9.68 -10.97 2.57
N ILE A 184 -9.46 -9.83 3.21
CA ILE A 184 -8.76 -8.69 2.59
C ILE A 184 -7.27 -9.02 2.37
N ASN A 185 -6.61 -9.66 3.35
CA ASN A 185 -5.22 -10.09 3.20
C ASN A 185 -5.04 -11.09 2.05
N GLN A 186 -5.92 -12.09 1.93
CA GLN A 186 -5.93 -13.01 0.81
C GLN A 186 -6.16 -12.29 -0.53
N LEU A 187 -7.04 -11.29 -0.57
CA LEU A 187 -7.27 -10.48 -1.77
C LEU A 187 -6.01 -9.69 -2.17
N ILE A 188 -5.33 -9.07 -1.21
CA ILE A 188 -4.06 -8.35 -1.45
C ILE A 188 -3.02 -9.30 -2.03
N ARG A 189 -2.84 -10.48 -1.41
CA ARG A 189 -1.88 -11.48 -1.90
C ARG A 189 -2.24 -11.95 -3.31
N LYS A 190 -3.52 -12.26 -3.55
CA LYS A 190 -4.01 -12.64 -4.88
C LYS A 190 -3.75 -11.55 -5.93
N CYS A 191 -4.04 -10.28 -5.60
CA CYS A 191 -3.76 -9.16 -6.53
C CYS A 191 -2.26 -9.07 -6.85
N HIS A 192 -1.38 -9.24 -5.85
CA HIS A 192 0.05 -9.26 -6.06
C HIS A 192 0.47 -10.39 -7.02
N ASP A 193 0.02 -11.62 -6.75
CA ASP A 193 0.40 -12.80 -7.52
C ASP A 193 -0.17 -12.78 -8.96
N ASP A 194 -1.49 -12.51 -9.10
CA ASP A 194 -2.18 -12.56 -10.39
C ASP A 194 -1.75 -11.41 -11.32
N LEU A 195 -1.53 -10.21 -10.79
CA LEU A 195 -1.12 -9.05 -11.56
C LEU A 195 0.41 -8.92 -11.69
N ASN A 196 1.17 -9.72 -10.93
CA ASN A 196 2.63 -9.74 -10.93
C ASN A 196 3.23 -8.34 -10.73
N ILE A 197 2.70 -7.59 -9.76
CA ILE A 197 3.06 -6.20 -9.42
C ILE A 197 3.82 -6.12 -8.09
N THR A 198 4.57 -5.05 -7.90
CA THR A 198 5.20 -4.74 -6.62
C THR A 198 4.16 -4.24 -5.64
N THR A 199 4.11 -4.77 -4.42
CA THR A 199 3.25 -4.24 -3.36
C THR A 199 4.05 -3.73 -2.18
N PHE A 200 3.56 -2.66 -1.56
CA PHE A 200 4.15 -2.07 -0.37
C PHE A 200 3.05 -1.80 0.66
N THR A 201 3.04 -2.57 1.72
CA THR A 201 2.01 -2.50 2.76
C THR A 201 2.59 -1.93 4.04
N ILE A 202 1.91 -1.00 4.67
CA ILE A 202 2.22 -0.60 6.04
C ILE A 202 1.12 -1.11 6.96
N THR A 203 1.51 -1.74 8.07
CA THR A 203 0.56 -2.30 9.04
C THR A 203 1.19 -2.44 10.42
N HIS A 204 0.36 -2.58 11.44
CA HIS A 204 0.75 -3.05 12.76
C HIS A 204 0.23 -4.47 13.05
N ASP A 205 -0.53 -5.07 12.13
CA ASP A 205 -1.18 -6.37 12.27
C ASP A 205 -0.30 -7.50 11.71
N MET A 206 0.09 -8.45 12.58
CA MET A 206 0.93 -9.59 12.20
C MET A 206 0.20 -10.60 11.31
N SER A 207 -1.15 -10.69 11.38
CA SER A 207 -1.92 -11.56 10.48
C SER A 207 -1.79 -11.10 9.02
N THR A 208 -1.79 -9.79 8.80
CA THR A 208 -1.50 -9.19 7.50
C THR A 208 -0.08 -9.53 7.05
N VAL A 209 0.93 -9.38 7.94
CA VAL A 209 2.33 -9.70 7.62
C VAL A 209 2.46 -11.15 7.16
N HIS A 210 1.90 -12.10 7.91
CA HIS A 210 2.00 -13.54 7.60
C HIS A 210 1.37 -13.93 6.26
N THR A 211 0.30 -13.21 5.85
CA THR A 211 -0.43 -13.55 4.63
C THR A 211 0.18 -12.90 3.38
N VAL A 212 0.62 -11.62 3.49
CA VAL A 212 0.95 -10.86 2.28
C VAL A 212 2.46 -10.68 2.05
N ALA A 213 3.32 -10.80 3.07
CA ALA A 213 4.71 -10.42 2.95
C ALA A 213 5.61 -11.49 2.30
N ASP A 214 6.45 -11.08 1.37
CA ASP A 214 7.66 -11.81 0.97
C ASP A 214 8.81 -11.41 1.89
N ARG A 215 8.94 -10.11 2.17
CA ARG A 215 9.92 -9.54 3.09
C ARG A 215 9.31 -8.42 3.95
N VAL A 216 9.85 -8.26 5.14
CA VAL A 216 9.35 -7.34 6.16
C VAL A 216 10.45 -6.39 6.60
N GLY A 217 10.12 -5.12 6.82
CA GLY A 217 10.99 -4.15 7.46
C GLY A 217 10.32 -3.57 8.70
N MET A 218 11.07 -3.41 9.79
CA MET A 218 10.56 -2.76 11.01
C MET A 218 10.99 -1.31 11.07
N LEU A 219 10.01 -0.40 11.08
CA LEU A 219 10.22 1.03 11.25
C LEU A 219 10.17 1.38 12.73
N ASN A 220 11.27 1.96 13.25
CA ASN A 220 11.33 2.55 14.58
C ASN A 220 12.26 3.77 14.57
N ASP A 221 11.94 4.80 15.34
CA ASP A 221 12.69 6.06 15.44
C ASP A 221 13.12 6.66 14.09
N GLY A 222 12.20 6.57 13.10
CA GLY A 222 12.41 7.11 11.76
C GLY A 222 13.38 6.34 10.88
N LYS A 223 13.74 5.10 11.24
CA LYS A 223 14.66 4.22 10.50
C LYS A 223 14.07 2.83 10.34
N ILE A 224 14.49 2.13 9.29
CA ILE A 224 14.31 0.68 9.23
C ILE A 224 15.40 0.06 10.09
N ILE A 225 15.01 -0.46 11.28
CA ILE A 225 15.94 -1.03 12.27
C ILE A 225 16.20 -2.52 12.06
N TRP A 226 15.36 -3.16 11.26
CA TRP A 226 15.48 -4.56 10.89
C TRP A 226 14.76 -4.81 9.56
N GLU A 227 15.28 -5.72 8.74
CA GLU A 227 14.60 -6.26 7.55
C GLU A 227 14.96 -7.72 7.33
N GLY A 228 14.02 -8.51 6.82
CA GLY A 228 14.20 -9.92 6.56
C GLY A 228 12.92 -10.59 6.09
N THR A 229 12.98 -11.91 5.90
CA THR A 229 11.84 -12.76 5.55
C THR A 229 11.00 -13.14 6.78
N LEU A 230 9.80 -13.70 6.57
CA LEU A 230 8.97 -14.23 7.65
C LEU A 230 9.67 -15.31 8.49
N LYS A 231 10.58 -16.08 7.88
CA LYS A 231 11.35 -17.11 8.61
C LYS A 231 12.40 -16.49 9.52
N GLU A 232 12.94 -15.33 9.13
CA GLU A 232 13.99 -14.62 9.87
C GLU A 232 13.40 -13.75 10.97
N ILE A 233 12.19 -13.20 10.79
CA ILE A 233 11.57 -12.35 11.82
C ILE A 233 11.34 -13.10 13.14
N ALA A 234 10.88 -14.36 13.07
CA ALA A 234 10.64 -15.20 14.24
C ALA A 234 11.94 -15.55 15.02
N LYS A 235 13.11 -15.45 14.35
CA LYS A 235 14.44 -15.76 14.89
C LYS A 235 15.29 -14.51 15.12
N SER A 236 14.70 -13.33 14.99
CA SER A 236 15.42 -12.07 15.09
C SER A 236 15.93 -11.86 16.53
N ASP A 237 17.21 -11.51 16.69
CA ASP A 237 17.78 -11.10 17.97
C ASP A 237 17.49 -9.62 18.31
N ASN A 238 16.80 -8.90 17.42
CA ASN A 238 16.45 -7.52 17.64
C ASN A 238 15.33 -7.41 18.69
N HIS A 239 15.62 -6.80 19.81
CA HIS A 239 14.70 -6.65 20.96
C HIS A 239 13.38 -5.99 20.57
N PHE A 240 13.39 -4.95 19.72
CA PHE A 240 12.17 -4.26 19.27
C PHE A 240 11.29 -5.15 18.41
N VAL A 241 11.90 -5.97 17.55
CA VAL A 241 11.19 -6.95 16.72
C VAL A 241 10.52 -7.99 17.61
N GLN A 242 11.25 -8.55 18.56
CA GLN A 242 10.72 -9.53 19.50
C GLN A 242 9.57 -8.96 20.34
N GLN A 243 9.76 -7.77 20.90
CA GLN A 243 8.71 -7.10 21.68
C GLN A 243 7.44 -6.87 20.83
N PHE A 244 7.60 -6.43 19.59
CA PHE A 244 6.48 -6.19 18.69
C PHE A 244 5.69 -7.46 18.38
N ILE A 245 6.37 -8.58 18.10
CA ILE A 245 5.74 -9.87 17.83
C ILE A 245 5.02 -10.38 19.08
N HIS A 246 5.66 -10.32 20.25
CA HIS A 246 5.06 -10.80 21.50
C HIS A 246 3.84 -10.00 21.92
N GLN A 247 3.83 -8.68 21.75
CA GLN A 247 2.65 -7.86 22.08
C GLN A 247 1.42 -8.22 21.24
N GLN A 248 1.62 -8.60 19.99
CA GLN A 248 0.53 -9.02 19.09
C GLN A 248 0.02 -10.45 19.38
N THR A 249 0.82 -11.29 20.02
CA THR A 249 0.41 -12.67 20.38
C THR A 249 -0.47 -12.74 21.64
N PHE A 250 -0.57 -11.65 22.42
CA PHE A 250 -1.35 -11.57 23.65
C PHE A 250 -2.65 -10.75 23.52
N GLU A 251 -2.93 -10.16 22.35
CA GLU A 251 -4.17 -9.42 22.06
C GLU A 251 -5.22 -10.28 21.32
N ASP A 252 -4.91 -11.56 21.02
CA ASP A 252 -5.83 -12.60 20.55
C ASP A 252 -6.26 -13.49 21.73
#